data_ea947a0798a774aa342f052534c39744
#
_entry.id   ea947a0798a774aa342f052534c39744
#
_cell.length_a   1.000
_cell.length_b   1.000
_cell.length_c   1.000
_cell.angle_alpha   90.00
_cell.angle_beta   90.00
_cell.angle_gamma   90.00
#
_symmetry.space_group_name_H-M   'P 1'
#
loop_
_entity.id
_entity.type
_entity.pdbx_description
1 polymer ?
#
loop_
_entity_poly.entity_id
_entity_poly.type
_entity_poly.pdbx_seq_one_letter_code
_entity_poly.pdbx_strand_id
1 'polypeptide(L)'
;MLAERMEDHLRTLFGLLALLYPPQDVWAAHRSLLSGKRILRTHALEYLENRLTGAVRRRVFAVIGDVTVKEKLRVASREFGVQRLSLEKAVSRLLDEGRNGDADARALSVAALYTVYTDQLTEVFPLVSSLVEGSRDSLVRETAAWVKERVGQPISPTPGG
;
A
#
# COMPACT_ATOMS: atom_id res chain seq x y z
N MET A 1 -1.76 -5.20 -7.85
CA MET A 1 -0.61 -4.44 -7.26
C MET A 1 -0.79 -4.11 -5.77
N LEU A 2 -1.29 -2.91 -5.35
CA LEU A 2 -1.45 -2.62 -3.90
C LEU A 2 -2.42 -3.58 -3.21
N ALA A 3 -3.53 -3.95 -3.87
CA ALA A 3 -4.48 -4.92 -3.36
C ALA A 3 -3.84 -6.32 -3.22
N GLU A 4 -3.09 -6.77 -4.19
CA GLU A 4 -2.37 -8.06 -4.18
C GLU A 4 -1.34 -8.12 -3.05
N ARG A 5 -0.51 -7.08 -2.89
CA ARG A 5 0.43 -6.98 -1.76
C ARG A 5 -0.30 -7.02 -0.42
N MET A 6 -1.45 -6.37 -0.33
CA MET A 6 -2.26 -6.40 0.90
C MET A 6 -2.83 -7.80 1.15
N GLU A 7 -3.26 -8.53 0.11
CA GLU A 7 -3.72 -9.90 0.22
C GLU A 7 -2.59 -10.85 0.67
N ASP A 8 -1.38 -10.71 0.15
CA ASP A 8 -0.21 -11.50 0.56
C ASP A 8 0.17 -11.24 2.01
N HIS A 9 0.13 -9.97 2.46
CA HIS A 9 0.35 -9.65 3.87
C HIS A 9 -0.75 -10.21 4.77
N LEU A 10 -2.01 -10.16 4.34
CA LEU A 10 -3.11 -10.80 5.06
C LEU A 10 -2.92 -12.31 5.11
N ARG A 11 -2.55 -12.96 4.03
CA ARG A 11 -2.24 -14.40 4.00
C ARG A 11 -1.15 -14.76 5.01
N THR A 12 -0.07 -13.98 5.06
CA THR A 12 1.01 -14.16 6.02
C THR A 12 0.52 -14.00 7.46
N LEU A 13 -0.26 -12.95 7.74
CA LEU A 13 -0.87 -12.73 9.05
C LEU A 13 -1.73 -13.91 9.48
N PHE A 14 -2.61 -14.40 8.60
CA PHE A 14 -3.48 -15.55 8.89
C PHE A 14 -2.70 -16.85 9.01
N GLY A 15 -1.60 -17.02 8.27
CA GLY A 15 -0.66 -18.12 8.46
C GLY A 15 -0.05 -18.15 9.87
N LEU A 16 0.36 -16.99 10.38
CA LEU A 16 0.85 -16.87 11.76
C LEU A 16 -0.25 -17.11 12.80
N LEU A 17 -1.47 -16.64 12.57
CA LEU A 17 -2.61 -16.93 13.44
C LEU A 17 -2.95 -18.43 13.47
N ALA A 18 -2.82 -19.13 12.35
CA ALA A 18 -3.06 -20.58 12.26
C ALA A 18 -2.04 -21.43 13.04
N LEU A 19 -0.93 -20.85 13.49
CA LEU A 19 -0.01 -21.50 14.44
C LEU A 19 -0.51 -21.42 15.90
N LEU A 20 -1.36 -20.45 16.20
CA LEU A 20 -1.84 -20.17 17.57
C LEU A 20 -3.29 -20.62 17.81
N TYR A 21 -4.08 -20.73 16.74
CA TYR A 21 -5.51 -21.04 16.77
C TYR A 21 -5.83 -22.16 15.78
N PRO A 22 -7.01 -22.82 15.87
CA PRO A 22 -7.37 -23.90 14.96
C PRO A 22 -7.24 -23.49 13.48
N PRO A 23 -6.35 -24.13 12.71
CA PRO A 23 -6.01 -23.67 11.36
C PRO A 23 -7.19 -23.64 10.40
N GLN A 24 -8.09 -24.62 10.50
CA GLN A 24 -9.28 -24.72 9.65
C GLN A 24 -10.19 -23.49 9.79
N ASP A 25 -10.43 -23.07 11.02
CA ASP A 25 -11.28 -21.93 11.32
C ASP A 25 -10.62 -20.61 10.90
N VAL A 26 -9.32 -20.47 11.16
CA VAL A 26 -8.53 -19.30 10.77
C VAL A 26 -8.56 -19.12 9.26
N TRP A 27 -8.34 -20.19 8.50
CA TRP A 27 -8.38 -20.13 7.03
C TRP A 27 -9.81 -19.95 6.47
N ALA A 28 -10.84 -20.47 7.18
CA ALA A 28 -12.23 -20.17 6.82
C ALA A 28 -12.55 -18.68 7.01
N ALA A 29 -12.11 -18.08 8.11
CA ALA A 29 -12.26 -16.65 8.36
C ALA A 29 -11.52 -15.81 7.31
N HIS A 30 -10.28 -16.17 6.95
CA HIS A 30 -9.53 -15.51 5.88
C HIS A 30 -10.28 -15.50 4.55
N ARG A 31 -10.76 -16.67 4.08
CA ARG A 31 -11.55 -16.78 2.84
C ARG A 31 -12.83 -15.94 2.89
N SER A 32 -13.50 -15.92 4.04
CA SER A 32 -14.72 -15.15 4.23
C SER A 32 -14.47 -13.63 4.20
N LEU A 33 -13.34 -13.15 4.73
CA LEU A 33 -12.92 -11.75 4.66
C LEU A 33 -12.67 -11.28 3.22
N LEU A 34 -12.09 -12.16 2.38
CA LEU A 34 -11.75 -11.86 0.97
C LEU A 34 -12.89 -12.16 -0.01
N SER A 35 -13.99 -12.76 0.43
CA SER A 35 -15.08 -13.22 -0.45
C SER A 35 -15.86 -12.11 -1.17
N GLY A 36 -15.69 -10.84 -0.79
CA GLY A 36 -16.49 -9.71 -1.25
C GLY A 36 -17.93 -9.69 -0.72
N LYS A 37 -18.37 -10.74 0.00
CA LYS A 37 -19.73 -10.86 0.54
C LYS A 37 -19.78 -10.27 1.96
N ARG A 38 -20.56 -9.19 2.14
CA ARG A 38 -20.67 -8.48 3.43
C ARG A 38 -21.02 -9.39 4.60
N ILE A 39 -21.99 -10.29 4.41
CA ILE A 39 -22.43 -11.22 5.46
C ILE A 39 -21.30 -12.13 5.90
N LEU A 40 -20.56 -12.74 4.97
CA LEU A 40 -19.43 -13.63 5.29
C LEU A 40 -18.32 -12.86 5.99
N ARG A 41 -18.06 -11.63 5.57
CA ARG A 41 -17.10 -10.74 6.22
C ARG A 41 -17.49 -10.45 7.67
N THR A 42 -18.76 -10.11 7.93
CA THR A 42 -19.26 -9.86 9.28
C THR A 42 -19.07 -11.08 10.18
N HIS A 43 -19.49 -12.26 9.73
CA HIS A 43 -19.30 -13.51 10.49
C HIS A 43 -17.83 -13.83 10.78
N ALA A 44 -16.95 -13.58 9.81
CA ALA A 44 -15.52 -13.77 10.01
C ALA A 44 -14.95 -12.82 11.07
N LEU A 45 -15.37 -11.54 11.06
CA LEU A 45 -14.96 -10.57 12.07
C LEU A 45 -15.47 -10.94 13.46
N GLU A 46 -16.75 -11.32 13.60
CA GLU A 46 -17.34 -11.78 14.87
C GLU A 46 -16.62 -13.03 15.41
N TYR A 47 -16.33 -14.00 14.54
CA TYR A 47 -15.56 -15.19 14.92
C TYR A 47 -14.19 -14.80 15.48
N LEU A 48 -13.44 -13.97 14.75
CA LEU A 48 -12.11 -13.53 15.18
C LEU A 48 -12.17 -12.69 16.45
N GLU A 49 -13.19 -11.85 16.61
CA GLU A 49 -13.39 -11.04 17.80
C GLU A 49 -13.58 -11.88 19.06
N ASN A 50 -14.30 -12.98 18.94
CA ASN A 50 -14.54 -13.92 20.04
C ASN A 50 -13.34 -14.84 20.36
N ARG A 51 -12.46 -15.08 19.37
CA ARG A 51 -11.31 -15.98 19.54
C ARG A 51 -10.03 -15.25 19.91
N LEU A 52 -9.79 -14.08 19.32
CA LEU A 52 -8.57 -13.33 19.57
C LEU A 52 -8.69 -12.54 20.88
N THR A 53 -7.62 -12.50 21.66
CA THR A 53 -7.59 -11.80 22.94
C THR A 53 -6.40 -10.85 23.06
N GLY A 54 -6.47 -9.92 23.99
CA GLY A 54 -5.36 -9.04 24.38
C GLY A 54 -4.74 -8.25 23.25
N ALA A 55 -3.43 -8.27 23.17
CA ALA A 55 -2.66 -7.52 22.17
C ALA A 55 -2.86 -8.07 20.75
N VAL A 56 -3.03 -9.39 20.60
CA VAL A 56 -3.26 -10.02 19.29
C VAL A 56 -4.56 -9.48 18.68
N ARG A 57 -5.65 -9.49 19.44
CA ARG A 57 -6.94 -8.92 18.98
C ARG A 57 -6.78 -7.47 18.53
N ARG A 58 -6.20 -6.60 19.36
CA ARG A 58 -6.03 -5.17 19.01
C ARG A 58 -5.25 -4.98 17.71
N ARG A 59 -4.13 -5.69 17.54
CA ARG A 59 -3.26 -5.57 16.37
C ARG A 59 -3.90 -6.14 15.11
N VAL A 60 -4.56 -7.28 15.20
CA VAL A 60 -5.25 -7.88 14.05
C VAL A 60 -6.40 -6.99 13.60
N PHE A 61 -7.25 -6.52 14.53
CA PHE A 61 -8.37 -5.64 14.18
C PHE A 61 -7.95 -4.24 13.72
N ALA A 62 -6.74 -3.78 14.03
CA ALA A 62 -6.16 -2.58 13.43
C ALA A 62 -6.03 -2.71 11.90
N VAL A 63 -5.82 -3.93 11.40
CA VAL A 63 -5.63 -4.21 9.96
C VAL A 63 -6.96 -4.58 9.30
N ILE A 64 -7.67 -5.59 9.84
CA ILE A 64 -8.85 -6.18 9.18
C ILE A 64 -10.18 -5.50 9.53
N GLY A 65 -10.22 -4.69 10.59
CA GLY A 65 -11.43 -4.05 11.10
C GLY A 65 -12.16 -3.22 10.04
N ASP A 66 -13.47 -3.17 10.16
CA ASP A 66 -14.36 -2.46 9.23
C ASP A 66 -14.54 -0.99 9.67
N VAL A 67 -13.45 -0.25 9.67
CA VAL A 67 -13.37 1.15 10.07
C VAL A 67 -12.74 1.99 8.96
N THR A 68 -12.92 3.31 9.03
CA THR A 68 -12.35 4.23 8.03
C THR A 68 -10.82 4.17 7.99
N VAL A 69 -10.23 4.53 6.84
CA VAL A 69 -8.77 4.61 6.68
C VAL A 69 -8.15 5.52 7.74
N LYS A 70 -8.82 6.65 8.06
CA LYS A 70 -8.36 7.58 9.10
C LYS A 70 -8.26 6.90 10.47
N GLU A 71 -9.26 6.10 10.82
CA GLU A 71 -9.29 5.37 12.08
C GLU A 71 -8.24 4.25 12.09
N LYS A 72 -8.08 3.51 10.98
CA LYS A 72 -7.01 2.51 10.82
C LYS A 72 -5.64 3.13 11.04
N LEU A 73 -5.36 4.28 10.44
CA LEU A 73 -4.09 4.99 10.61
C LEU A 73 -3.89 5.44 12.06
N ARG A 74 -4.94 5.91 12.75
CA ARG A 74 -4.88 6.29 14.17
C ARG A 74 -4.50 5.10 15.05
N VAL A 75 -5.14 3.96 14.82
CA VAL A 75 -4.85 2.72 15.57
C VAL A 75 -3.46 2.20 15.22
N ALA A 76 -3.10 2.18 13.95
CA ALA A 76 -1.77 1.76 13.48
C ALA A 76 -0.65 2.62 14.08
N SER A 77 -0.85 3.94 14.17
CA SER A 77 0.10 4.84 14.81
C SER A 77 0.32 4.48 16.28
N ARG A 78 -0.76 4.18 17.01
CA ARG A 78 -0.68 3.83 18.42
C ARG A 78 -0.09 2.43 18.67
N GLU A 79 -0.50 1.42 17.89
CA GLU A 79 -0.13 0.03 18.14
C GLU A 79 1.22 -0.35 17.50
N PHE A 80 1.62 0.32 16.41
CA PHE A 80 2.81 -0.02 15.63
C PHE A 80 3.79 1.15 15.43
N GLY A 81 3.49 2.34 15.98
CA GLY A 81 4.33 3.52 15.80
C GLY A 81 4.35 4.05 14.35
N VAL A 82 3.37 3.66 13.53
CA VAL A 82 3.30 4.11 12.13
C VAL A 82 3.01 5.60 12.09
N GLN A 83 3.84 6.36 11.39
CA GLN A 83 3.64 7.78 11.16
C GLN A 83 2.93 8.00 9.82
N ARG A 84 2.01 8.97 9.80
CA ARG A 84 1.42 9.43 8.54
C ARG A 84 2.49 10.19 7.76
N LEU A 85 2.77 9.73 6.58
CA LEU A 85 3.65 10.43 5.65
C LEU A 85 2.88 11.55 4.94
N SER A 86 3.56 12.65 4.61
CA SER A 86 3.06 13.59 3.59
C SER A 86 3.09 12.90 2.23
N LEU A 87 2.40 13.49 1.23
CA LEU A 87 2.37 12.95 -0.12
C LEU A 87 3.79 12.85 -0.70
N GLU A 88 4.59 13.90 -0.54
CA GLU A 88 5.97 13.97 -1.02
C GLU A 88 6.83 12.86 -0.41
N LYS A 89 6.73 12.64 0.90
CA LYS A 89 7.47 11.57 1.59
C LYS A 89 7.00 10.18 1.17
N ALA A 90 5.69 10.00 0.97
CA ALA A 90 5.16 8.72 0.50
C ALA A 90 5.63 8.41 -0.93
N VAL A 91 5.58 9.40 -1.82
CA VAL A 91 6.07 9.29 -3.20
C VAL A 91 7.58 9.03 -3.20
N SER A 92 8.37 9.80 -2.44
CA SER A 92 9.82 9.58 -2.34
C SER A 92 10.15 8.16 -1.90
N ARG A 93 9.44 7.63 -0.91
CA ARG A 93 9.64 6.26 -0.45
C ARG A 93 9.33 5.22 -1.52
N LEU A 94 8.23 5.38 -2.26
CA LEU A 94 7.88 4.48 -3.37
C LEU A 94 8.92 4.51 -4.48
N LEU A 95 9.49 5.68 -4.79
CA LEU A 95 10.54 5.83 -5.78
C LEU A 95 11.86 5.18 -5.34
N ASP A 96 12.22 5.29 -4.06
CA ASP A 96 13.41 4.63 -3.52
C ASP A 96 13.26 3.10 -3.48
N GLU A 97 12.10 2.58 -3.06
CA GLU A 97 11.79 1.15 -3.08
C GLU A 97 11.85 0.57 -4.50
N GLY A 98 11.43 1.33 -5.50
CA GLY A 98 11.41 0.91 -6.90
C GLY A 98 12.76 0.87 -7.61
N ARG A 99 13.82 1.44 -7.03
CA ARG A 99 15.15 1.44 -7.65
C ARG A 99 15.70 0.03 -7.90
N ASN A 100 15.46 -0.89 -6.97
CA ASN A 100 15.98 -2.25 -6.99
C ASN A 100 14.87 -3.28 -6.70
N GLY A 101 13.60 -2.89 -6.84
CA GLY A 101 12.46 -3.70 -6.48
C GLY A 101 12.06 -4.70 -7.57
N ASP A 102 11.12 -5.55 -7.21
CA ASP A 102 10.45 -6.48 -8.11
C ASP A 102 9.48 -5.74 -9.08
N ALA A 103 8.73 -6.51 -9.86
CA ALA A 103 7.76 -5.97 -10.82
C ALA A 103 6.71 -5.07 -10.18
N ASP A 104 6.29 -5.36 -8.95
CA ASP A 104 5.29 -4.57 -8.22
C ASP A 104 5.85 -3.23 -7.74
N ALA A 105 7.08 -3.25 -7.21
CA ALA A 105 7.78 -2.03 -6.81
C ALA A 105 8.03 -1.12 -8.02
N ARG A 106 8.41 -1.69 -9.19
CA ARG A 106 8.54 -0.98 -10.45
C ARG A 106 7.24 -0.27 -10.84
N ALA A 107 6.14 -0.98 -10.86
CA ALA A 107 4.85 -0.43 -11.25
C ALA A 107 4.36 0.68 -10.28
N LEU A 108 4.62 0.52 -8.97
CA LEU A 108 4.36 1.56 -7.98
C LEU A 108 5.24 2.79 -8.20
N SER A 109 6.51 2.61 -8.59
CA SER A 109 7.40 3.73 -8.93
C SER A 109 6.93 4.50 -10.15
N VAL A 110 6.46 3.82 -11.19
CA VAL A 110 5.87 4.47 -12.37
C VAL A 110 4.63 5.28 -11.99
N ALA A 111 3.74 4.72 -11.15
CA ALA A 111 2.57 5.44 -10.64
C ALA A 111 2.97 6.64 -9.77
N ALA A 112 4.00 6.49 -8.94
CA ALA A 112 4.54 7.57 -8.11
C ALA A 112 5.14 8.70 -8.97
N LEU A 113 5.89 8.38 -10.04
CA LEU A 113 6.41 9.34 -11.01
C LEU A 113 5.26 10.11 -11.70
N TYR A 114 4.19 9.42 -12.08
CA TYR A 114 3.01 10.07 -12.64
C TYR A 114 2.37 11.03 -11.62
N THR A 115 2.31 10.66 -10.34
CA THR A 115 1.82 11.55 -9.26
C THR A 115 2.71 12.79 -9.11
N VAL A 116 4.04 12.65 -9.23
CA VAL A 116 4.96 13.82 -9.22
C VAL A 116 4.59 14.80 -10.32
N TYR A 117 4.28 14.31 -11.52
CA TYR A 117 3.87 15.15 -12.63
C TYR A 117 2.49 15.79 -12.41
N THR A 118 1.46 15.02 -12.07
CA THR A 118 0.09 15.52 -11.94
C THR A 118 -0.08 16.51 -10.79
N ASP A 119 0.55 16.26 -9.66
CA ASP A 119 0.45 17.09 -8.46
C ASP A 119 1.60 18.13 -8.35
N GLN A 120 2.47 18.18 -9.39
CA GLN A 120 3.58 19.14 -9.48
C GLN A 120 4.47 19.14 -8.23
N LEU A 121 4.85 17.94 -7.75
CA LEU A 121 5.63 17.77 -6.52
C LEU A 121 7.10 18.12 -6.72
N THR A 122 7.40 19.42 -6.75
CA THR A 122 8.76 19.95 -7.02
C THR A 122 9.80 19.54 -5.99
N GLU A 123 9.38 19.26 -4.74
CA GLU A 123 10.28 18.80 -3.68
C GLU A 123 10.89 17.41 -3.96
N VAL A 124 10.20 16.58 -4.78
CA VAL A 124 10.66 15.23 -5.15
C VAL A 124 11.53 15.26 -6.40
N PHE A 125 11.63 16.37 -7.08
CA PHE A 125 12.35 16.52 -8.35
C PHE A 125 13.83 16.09 -8.31
N PRO A 126 14.63 16.36 -7.26
CA PRO A 126 16.00 15.85 -7.18
C PRO A 126 16.07 14.31 -7.24
N LEU A 127 15.08 13.63 -6.62
CA LEU A 127 14.98 12.18 -6.66
C LEU A 127 14.62 11.67 -8.07
N VAL A 128 13.66 12.33 -8.75
CA VAL A 128 13.33 12.03 -10.16
C VAL A 128 14.57 12.14 -11.04
N SER A 129 15.35 13.21 -10.90
CA SER A 129 16.59 13.41 -11.66
C SER A 129 17.60 12.29 -11.42
N SER A 130 17.75 11.84 -10.17
CA SER A 130 18.63 10.72 -9.84
C SER A 130 18.18 9.37 -10.42
N LEU A 131 16.87 9.18 -10.65
CA LEU A 131 16.34 7.97 -11.27
C LEU A 131 16.64 7.91 -12.78
N VAL A 132 16.69 9.06 -13.45
CA VAL A 132 17.08 9.13 -14.88
C VAL A 132 18.48 8.57 -15.10
N GLU A 133 19.40 8.83 -14.18
CA GLU A 133 20.80 8.43 -14.29
C GLU A 133 21.08 7.06 -13.67
N GLY A 134 20.42 6.73 -12.56
CA GLY A 134 20.77 5.60 -11.71
C GLY A 134 19.79 4.42 -11.69
N SER A 135 18.60 4.51 -12.31
CA SER A 135 17.68 3.40 -12.32
C SER A 135 18.15 2.28 -13.27
N ARG A 136 18.16 1.03 -12.78
CA ARG A 136 18.44 -0.15 -13.60
C ARG A 136 17.25 -0.56 -14.49
N ASP A 137 16.05 -0.19 -14.09
CA ASP A 137 14.82 -0.48 -14.83
C ASP A 137 14.60 0.57 -15.93
N SER A 138 14.47 0.12 -17.18
CA SER A 138 14.32 1.01 -18.34
C SER A 138 13.02 1.80 -18.27
N LEU A 139 11.91 1.17 -17.85
CA LEU A 139 10.61 1.83 -17.77
C LEU A 139 10.59 2.94 -16.73
N VAL A 140 11.17 2.67 -15.53
CA VAL A 140 11.30 3.70 -14.47
C VAL A 140 12.18 4.85 -14.97
N ARG A 141 13.31 4.55 -15.61
CA ARG A 141 14.24 5.57 -16.14
C ARG A 141 13.58 6.43 -17.22
N GLU A 142 12.91 5.82 -18.19
CA GLU A 142 12.22 6.53 -19.26
C GLU A 142 11.06 7.38 -18.74
N THR A 143 10.28 6.85 -17.79
CA THR A 143 9.20 7.60 -17.13
C THR A 143 9.76 8.77 -16.32
N ALA A 144 10.87 8.57 -15.59
CA ALA A 144 11.53 9.64 -14.85
C ALA A 144 12.05 10.75 -15.80
N ALA A 145 12.64 10.39 -16.93
CA ALA A 145 13.06 11.34 -17.95
C ALA A 145 11.88 12.14 -18.49
N TRP A 146 10.78 11.46 -18.82
CA TRP A 146 9.55 12.09 -19.29
C TRP A 146 8.97 13.08 -18.25
N VAL A 147 8.94 12.72 -16.97
CA VAL A 147 8.50 13.58 -15.87
C VAL A 147 9.44 14.77 -15.69
N LYS A 148 10.76 14.54 -15.74
CA LYS A 148 11.78 15.60 -15.60
C LYS A 148 11.60 16.72 -16.63
N GLU A 149 11.22 16.38 -17.85
CA GLU A 149 11.00 17.37 -18.92
C GLU A 149 9.71 18.19 -18.73
N ARG A 150 8.74 17.67 -17.95
CA ARG A 150 7.37 18.23 -17.88
C ARG A 150 6.99 18.82 -16.52
N VAL A 151 7.70 18.49 -15.46
CA VAL A 151 7.48 19.10 -14.15
C VAL A 151 7.82 20.58 -14.22
N GLY A 152 6.90 21.43 -13.74
CA GLY A 152 7.02 22.89 -13.84
C GLY A 152 6.44 23.49 -15.11
N GLN A 153 5.96 22.66 -16.06
CA GLN A 153 5.23 23.14 -17.23
C GLN A 153 3.71 23.10 -16.95
N PRO A 154 2.91 24.05 -17.50
CA PRO A 154 1.47 23.99 -17.36
C PRO A 154 0.94 22.69 -17.98
N ILE A 155 0.11 21.98 -17.23
CA ILE A 155 -0.54 20.75 -17.70
C ILE A 155 -1.46 21.16 -18.85
N SER A 156 -1.09 20.84 -20.09
CA SER A 156 -1.98 21.01 -21.23
C SER A 156 -3.20 20.11 -21.02
N PRO A 157 -4.45 20.65 -21.08
CA PRO A 157 -5.63 19.81 -20.98
C PRO A 157 -5.56 18.78 -22.11
N THR A 158 -5.73 17.51 -21.75
CA THR A 158 -5.84 16.42 -22.72
C THR A 158 -6.93 16.79 -23.72
N PRO A 159 -6.67 16.81 -25.05
CA PRO A 159 -7.72 17.05 -26.02
C PRO A 159 -8.76 15.94 -25.83
N GLY A 160 -9.96 16.35 -25.39
CA GLY A 160 -11.08 15.46 -25.17
C GLY A 160 -11.43 14.75 -26.46
N GLY A 161 -11.42 13.43 -26.40
CA GLY A 161 -12.08 12.57 -27.36
C GLY A 161 -13.44 12.17 -26.79
#